data_3e81504bc4762f7bc048121865592927
#
_entry.id   3e81504bc4762f7bc048121865592927
#
_cell.length_a   1.000
_cell.length_b   1.000
_cell.length_c   1.000
_cell.angle_alpha   90.00
_cell.angle_beta   90.00
_cell.angle_gamma   90.00
#
_symmetry.space_group_name_H-M   'P 1'
#
loop_
_entity.id
_entity.type
_entity.pdbx_description
1 polymer ?
#
loop_
_entity_poly.entity_id
_entity_poly.type
_entity_poly.pdbx_seq_one_letter_code
_entity_poly.pdbx_strand_id
1 'polypeptide(L)'
;AESELSNRRDDLGYYSKLLNIQKLNYQIDENCAGFDTICPGQKIVDTSLGAEESKYLIQNIRNQVGATKVTTILCLPSGSSMQLLNAQVNKYADFKPIIAFTKIDECRLFPRELCVLHKKNVKMGFLTGSKTILGSLALSEPDVLANHLESYLTDEFNDE
;
A
#
# COMPACT_ATOMS: atom_id res chain seq x y z
N ALA A 1 -11.37 23.99 18.04
CA ALA A 1 -10.66 22.74 17.69
C ALA A 1 -11.13 22.11 16.36
N GLU A 2 -11.91 22.83 15.53
CA GLU A 2 -12.46 22.32 14.25
C GLU A 2 -11.75 22.87 13.00
N SER A 3 -10.73 23.70 13.13
CA SER A 3 -10.17 24.43 11.99
C SER A 3 -8.88 23.85 11.39
N GLU A 4 -8.30 22.79 11.93
CA GLU A 4 -7.03 22.24 11.44
C GLU A 4 -7.18 21.04 10.48
N LEU A 5 -8.37 20.49 10.32
CA LEU A 5 -8.63 19.34 9.43
C LEU A 5 -8.96 19.73 7.97
N SER A 6 -9.13 21.02 7.66
CA SER A 6 -9.59 21.46 6.34
C SER A 6 -8.47 21.63 5.29
N ASN A 7 -7.19 21.45 5.65
CA ASN A 7 -6.06 21.66 4.74
C ASN A 7 -5.37 20.37 4.24
N ARG A 8 -5.94 19.19 4.51
CA ARG A 8 -5.48 18.00 3.78
C ARG A 8 -5.97 18.14 2.34
N ARG A 9 -5.03 18.29 1.42
CA ARG A 9 -5.30 18.21 -0.02
C ARG A 9 -6.15 16.97 -0.25
N ASP A 10 -7.30 17.15 -0.90
CA ASP A 10 -8.14 16.01 -1.35
C ASP A 10 -7.45 15.34 -2.56
N ASP A 11 -6.31 14.69 -2.27
CA ASP A 11 -5.50 14.04 -3.30
C ASP A 11 -6.32 12.94 -3.98
N LEU A 12 -7.15 12.22 -3.23
CA LEU A 12 -8.02 11.20 -3.79
C LEU A 12 -9.06 11.80 -4.76
N GLY A 13 -9.63 12.99 -4.44
CA GLY A 13 -10.52 13.71 -5.33
C GLY A 13 -9.84 14.21 -6.60
N TYR A 14 -8.59 14.64 -6.48
CA TYR A 14 -7.79 15.01 -7.63
C TYR A 14 -7.53 13.81 -8.56
N TYR A 15 -7.05 12.68 -8.01
CA TYR A 15 -6.79 11.47 -8.79
C TYR A 15 -8.05 10.86 -9.40
N SER A 16 -9.17 10.90 -8.69
CA SER A 16 -10.43 10.39 -9.23
C SER A 16 -10.88 11.15 -10.46
N LYS A 17 -10.71 12.48 -10.48
CA LYS A 17 -10.99 13.30 -11.65
C LYS A 17 -10.01 13.03 -12.79
N LEU A 18 -8.72 12.93 -12.49
CA LEU A 18 -7.68 12.68 -13.49
C LEU A 18 -7.87 11.33 -14.19
N LEU A 19 -8.24 10.30 -13.44
CA LEU A 19 -8.43 8.95 -13.94
C LEU A 19 -9.87 8.67 -14.39
N ASN A 20 -10.76 9.67 -14.32
CA ASN A 20 -12.19 9.52 -14.60
C ASN A 20 -12.85 8.38 -13.80
N ILE A 21 -12.45 8.23 -12.54
CA ILE A 21 -12.97 7.24 -11.60
C ILE A 21 -13.96 7.93 -10.67
N GLN A 22 -15.12 7.31 -10.46
CA GLN A 22 -16.09 7.86 -9.51
C GLN A 22 -15.55 7.76 -8.08
N LYS A 23 -15.36 8.92 -7.42
CA LYS A 23 -15.06 8.97 -6.00
C LYS A 23 -16.35 8.85 -5.20
N LEU A 24 -16.39 7.86 -4.34
CA LEU A 24 -17.44 7.70 -3.35
C LEU A 24 -16.85 8.02 -1.97
N ASN A 25 -17.35 9.06 -1.32
CA ASN A 25 -17.09 9.28 0.09
C ASN A 25 -18.00 8.33 0.86
N TYR A 26 -17.44 7.24 1.33
CA TYR A 26 -18.16 6.26 2.13
C TYR A 26 -17.81 6.49 3.59
N GLN A 27 -18.79 6.91 4.38
CA GLN A 27 -18.70 6.73 5.83
C GLN A 27 -19.00 5.26 6.09
N ILE A 28 -17.99 4.56 6.55
CA ILE A 28 -18.12 3.16 6.92
C ILE A 28 -18.96 3.13 8.18
N ASP A 29 -20.23 2.81 8.04
CA ASP A 29 -21.02 2.39 9.18
C ASP A 29 -20.48 1.03 9.69
N GLU A 30 -20.77 0.70 10.92
CA GLU A 30 -20.27 -0.50 11.57
C GLU A 30 -20.60 -1.80 10.80
N ASN A 31 -21.53 -1.76 9.87
CA ASN A 31 -22.02 -2.93 9.14
C ASN A 31 -21.50 -3.05 7.72
N CYS A 32 -20.82 -2.04 7.15
CA CYS A 32 -20.46 -1.98 5.71
C CYS A 32 -21.64 -2.35 4.79
N ALA A 33 -22.87 -2.13 5.24
CA ALA A 33 -24.08 -2.55 4.54
C ALA A 33 -24.14 -1.88 3.17
N GLY A 34 -24.35 -2.66 2.13
CA GLY A 34 -24.50 -2.14 0.77
C GLY A 34 -23.22 -1.94 -0.02
N PHE A 35 -22.05 -2.39 0.47
CA PHE A 35 -20.78 -2.26 -0.27
C PHE A 35 -20.87 -2.84 -1.69
N ASP A 36 -21.60 -3.93 -1.89
CA ASP A 36 -21.79 -4.57 -3.20
C ASP A 36 -22.80 -3.84 -4.09
N THR A 37 -23.79 -3.15 -3.49
CA THR A 37 -24.89 -2.53 -4.22
C THR A 37 -24.57 -1.13 -4.73
N ILE A 38 -23.56 -0.46 -4.16
CA ILE A 38 -23.27 0.95 -4.45
C ILE A 38 -22.71 1.15 -5.86
N CYS A 39 -21.86 0.23 -6.34
CA CYS A 39 -21.31 0.30 -7.70
C CYS A 39 -20.96 -1.09 -8.23
N PRO A 40 -21.41 -1.47 -9.42
CA PRO A 40 -20.89 -2.65 -10.10
C PRO A 40 -19.44 -2.43 -10.53
N GLY A 41 -18.60 -3.45 -10.45
CA GLY A 41 -17.22 -3.42 -10.93
C GLY A 41 -16.14 -3.42 -9.85
N GLN A 42 -14.91 -3.13 -10.24
CA GLN A 42 -13.76 -3.12 -9.35
C GLN A 42 -13.80 -1.88 -8.45
N LYS A 43 -13.55 -2.09 -7.16
CA LYS A 43 -13.53 -1.04 -6.14
C LYS A 43 -12.16 -0.96 -5.50
N ILE A 44 -11.70 0.26 -5.24
CA ILE A 44 -10.50 0.55 -4.46
C ILE A 44 -10.94 1.22 -3.17
N VAL A 45 -10.55 0.66 -2.04
CA VAL A 45 -10.81 1.22 -0.72
C VAL A 45 -9.48 1.72 -0.16
N ASP A 46 -9.34 3.04 -0.06
CA ASP A 46 -8.21 3.67 0.62
C ASP A 46 -8.59 3.99 2.07
N THR A 47 -7.75 3.60 3.01
CA THR A 47 -8.03 3.80 4.43
C THR A 47 -6.79 4.23 5.21
N SER A 48 -6.96 5.22 6.07
CA SER A 48 -5.99 5.68 7.06
C SER A 48 -6.40 5.32 8.51
N LEU A 49 -7.30 4.38 8.67
CA LEU A 49 -7.81 3.93 9.96
C LEU A 49 -6.69 3.28 10.80
N GLY A 50 -6.91 3.24 12.09
CA GLY A 50 -6.11 2.44 13.01
C GLY A 50 -6.11 0.96 12.61
N ALA A 51 -5.15 0.20 13.10
CA ALA A 51 -4.98 -1.15 12.60
C ALA A 51 -6.13 -2.10 12.94
N GLU A 52 -6.72 -1.98 14.11
CA GLU A 52 -7.85 -2.85 14.49
C GLU A 52 -9.10 -2.50 13.68
N GLU A 53 -9.35 -1.23 13.47
CA GLU A 53 -10.43 -0.74 12.61
C GLU A 53 -10.23 -1.18 11.15
N SER A 54 -9.00 -1.09 10.64
CA SER A 54 -8.66 -1.56 9.29
C SER A 54 -8.89 -3.07 9.14
N LYS A 55 -8.50 -3.87 10.12
CA LYS A 55 -8.75 -5.32 10.11
C LYS A 55 -10.24 -5.63 10.11
N TYR A 56 -10.98 -4.94 10.97
CA TYR A 56 -12.44 -5.09 11.03
C TYR A 56 -13.09 -4.76 9.69
N LEU A 57 -12.68 -3.65 9.07
CA LEU A 57 -13.13 -3.25 7.75
C LEU A 57 -12.83 -4.33 6.69
N ILE A 58 -11.58 -4.79 6.60
CA ILE A 58 -11.18 -5.82 5.65
C ILE A 58 -12.01 -7.09 5.85
N GLN A 59 -12.21 -7.51 7.11
CA GLN A 59 -12.99 -8.70 7.41
C GLN A 59 -14.45 -8.55 7.00
N ASN A 60 -15.05 -7.40 7.25
CA ASN A 60 -16.45 -7.13 6.85
C ASN A 60 -16.61 -7.14 5.34
N ILE A 61 -15.70 -6.50 4.60
CA ILE A 61 -15.72 -6.53 3.13
C ILE A 61 -15.57 -7.98 2.64
N ARG A 62 -14.64 -8.76 3.19
CA ARG A 62 -14.44 -10.17 2.83
C ARG A 62 -15.68 -11.03 3.08
N ASN A 63 -16.39 -10.78 4.16
CA ASN A 63 -17.61 -11.50 4.49
C ASN A 63 -18.73 -11.20 3.50
N GLN A 64 -18.80 -9.98 2.98
CA GLN A 64 -19.84 -9.56 2.03
C GLN A 64 -19.57 -10.05 0.61
N VAL A 65 -18.36 -9.87 0.10
CA VAL A 65 -18.05 -10.12 -1.32
C VAL A 65 -17.33 -11.44 -1.56
N GLY A 66 -16.86 -12.08 -0.49
CA GLY A 66 -16.03 -13.28 -0.53
C GLY A 66 -14.54 -12.97 -0.45
N ALA A 67 -13.83 -13.72 0.39
CA ALA A 67 -12.41 -13.48 0.70
C ALA A 67 -11.49 -13.52 -0.54
N THR A 68 -11.82 -14.35 -1.52
CA THR A 68 -11.03 -14.49 -2.76
C THR A 68 -11.14 -13.30 -3.71
N LYS A 69 -12.16 -12.47 -3.54
CA LYS A 69 -12.39 -11.27 -4.34
C LYS A 69 -11.73 -10.01 -3.77
N VAL A 70 -11.14 -10.12 -2.57
CA VAL A 70 -10.53 -8.99 -1.87
C VAL A 70 -9.01 -9.14 -1.84
N THR A 71 -8.33 -8.23 -2.52
CA THR A 71 -6.88 -8.10 -2.44
C THR A 71 -6.53 -7.01 -1.44
N THR A 72 -5.74 -7.36 -0.43
CA THR A 72 -5.22 -6.40 0.55
C THR A 72 -3.84 -5.94 0.11
N ILE A 73 -3.65 -4.64 -0.05
CA ILE A 73 -2.34 -4.03 -0.33
C ILE A 73 -1.90 -3.28 0.92
N LEU A 74 -0.72 -3.61 1.43
CA LEU A 74 -0.12 -2.94 2.59
C LEU A 74 1.01 -2.03 2.09
N CYS A 75 0.78 -0.73 2.17
CA CYS A 75 1.75 0.29 1.79
C CYS A 75 2.71 0.54 2.96
N LEU A 76 4.00 0.36 2.73
CA LEU A 76 5.06 0.54 3.71
C LEU A 76 6.15 1.45 3.14
N PRO A 77 6.63 2.46 3.87
CA PRO A 77 7.76 3.25 3.42
C PRO A 77 9.04 2.40 3.41
N SER A 78 9.83 2.52 2.35
CA SER A 78 11.17 1.93 2.29
C SER A 78 12.07 2.54 3.36
N GLY A 79 13.14 1.83 3.76
CA GLY A 79 14.02 2.25 4.85
C GLY A 79 13.41 2.12 6.25
N SER A 80 12.25 1.48 6.36
CA SER A 80 11.63 1.20 7.66
C SER A 80 12.52 0.29 8.51
N SER A 81 12.51 0.51 9.83
CA SER A 81 13.23 -0.40 10.72
C SER A 81 12.68 -1.83 10.60
N MET A 82 13.58 -2.82 10.73
CA MET A 82 13.21 -4.23 10.65
C MET A 82 12.13 -4.62 11.66
N GLN A 83 12.16 -3.97 12.84
CA GLN A 83 11.17 -4.19 13.87
C GLN A 83 9.78 -3.71 13.43
N LEU A 84 9.71 -2.50 12.85
CA LEU A 84 8.46 -1.94 12.35
C LEU A 84 7.90 -2.78 11.19
N LEU A 85 8.75 -3.14 10.23
CA LEU A 85 8.37 -3.98 9.10
C LEU A 85 7.80 -5.33 9.55
N ASN A 86 8.52 -6.01 10.47
CA ASN A 86 8.04 -7.27 11.05
C ASN A 86 6.71 -7.12 11.78
N ALA A 87 6.54 -6.05 12.55
CA ALA A 87 5.32 -5.79 13.29
C ALA A 87 4.13 -5.58 12.35
N GLN A 88 4.30 -4.76 11.30
CA GLN A 88 3.25 -4.49 10.33
C GLN A 88 2.87 -5.73 9.52
N VAL A 89 3.85 -6.46 9.02
CA VAL A 89 3.60 -7.71 8.26
C VAL A 89 2.87 -8.73 9.12
N ASN A 90 3.30 -8.94 10.37
CA ASN A 90 2.60 -9.86 11.28
C ASN A 90 1.18 -9.43 11.58
N LYS A 91 0.95 -8.14 11.73
CA LYS A 91 -0.35 -7.56 12.07
C LYS A 91 -1.43 -7.85 11.03
N TYR A 92 -1.05 -7.90 9.75
CA TYR A 92 -1.95 -8.15 8.64
C TYR A 92 -1.78 -9.53 7.99
N ALA A 93 -1.03 -10.44 8.61
CA ALA A 93 -0.68 -11.75 8.03
C ALA A 93 -1.91 -12.57 7.61
N ASP A 94 -3.00 -12.54 8.40
CA ASP A 94 -4.25 -13.28 8.14
C ASP A 94 -4.92 -12.86 6.82
N PHE A 95 -4.63 -11.65 6.37
CA PHE A 95 -5.17 -11.12 5.12
C PHE A 95 -4.28 -11.40 3.91
N LYS A 96 -3.11 -12.05 4.11
CA LYS A 96 -2.13 -12.36 3.05
C LYS A 96 -1.84 -11.14 2.17
N PRO A 97 -1.38 -10.02 2.75
CA PRO A 97 -1.23 -8.78 2.01
C PRO A 97 -0.17 -8.89 0.92
N ILE A 98 -0.36 -8.11 -0.14
CA ILE A 98 0.69 -7.77 -1.10
C ILE A 98 1.35 -6.50 -0.61
N ILE A 99 2.67 -6.48 -0.51
CA ILE A 99 3.40 -5.31 -0.07
C ILE A 99 3.66 -4.36 -1.23
N ALA A 100 3.39 -3.07 -0.99
CA ALA A 100 3.82 -1.96 -1.83
C ALA A 100 4.84 -1.13 -1.04
N PHE A 101 6.11 -1.14 -1.46
CA PHE A 101 7.07 -0.20 -0.90
C PHE A 101 6.91 1.17 -1.51
N THR A 102 6.78 2.18 -0.65
CA THR A 102 6.62 3.59 -1.04
C THR A 102 7.89 4.38 -0.69
N LYS A 103 8.02 5.58 -1.26
CA LYS A 103 9.12 6.50 -0.95
C LYS A 103 10.51 5.95 -1.24
N ILE A 104 10.64 5.13 -2.30
CA ILE A 104 11.95 4.62 -2.70
C ILE A 104 12.87 5.71 -3.26
N ASP A 105 12.33 6.87 -3.60
CA ASP A 105 13.05 8.09 -3.97
C ASP A 105 13.60 8.87 -2.75
N GLU A 106 12.97 8.70 -1.59
CA GLU A 106 13.41 9.35 -0.34
C GLU A 106 14.35 8.44 0.46
N CYS A 107 14.10 7.15 0.43
CA CYS A 107 14.89 6.15 1.16
C CYS A 107 14.98 4.84 0.37
N ARG A 108 16.20 4.37 0.20
CA ARG A 108 16.49 3.15 -0.57
C ARG A 108 15.84 1.92 0.08
N LEU A 109 15.40 0.99 -0.75
CA LEU A 109 14.94 -0.33 -0.31
C LEU A 109 16.17 -1.22 -0.08
N PHE A 110 16.35 -1.69 1.14
CA PHE A 110 17.52 -2.49 1.51
C PHE A 110 17.27 -4.00 1.35
N PRO A 111 18.30 -4.79 1.03
CA PRO A 111 18.18 -6.25 0.93
C PRO A 111 17.58 -6.90 2.18
N ARG A 112 17.84 -6.34 3.37
CA ARG A 112 17.30 -6.82 4.65
C ARG A 112 15.76 -6.79 4.69
N GLU A 113 15.13 -5.79 4.06
CA GLU A 113 13.67 -5.68 3.99
C GLU A 113 13.09 -6.80 3.15
N LEU A 114 13.73 -7.10 2.01
CA LEU A 114 13.36 -8.22 1.14
C LEU A 114 13.53 -9.56 1.86
N CYS A 115 14.60 -9.73 2.64
CA CYS A 115 14.82 -10.92 3.45
C CYS A 115 13.69 -11.17 4.46
N VAL A 116 13.13 -10.12 5.06
CA VAL A 116 11.98 -10.27 5.97
C VAL A 116 10.76 -10.79 5.22
N LEU A 117 10.43 -10.18 4.08
CA LEU A 117 9.28 -10.60 3.30
C LEU A 117 9.43 -12.05 2.81
N HIS A 118 10.62 -12.40 2.34
CA HIS A 118 10.93 -13.76 1.90
C HIS A 118 10.77 -14.77 3.04
N LYS A 119 11.37 -14.52 4.21
CA LYS A 119 11.25 -15.39 5.39
C LYS A 119 9.81 -15.57 5.86
N LYS A 120 8.96 -14.60 5.64
CA LYS A 120 7.54 -14.64 6.01
C LYS A 120 6.63 -15.12 4.88
N ASN A 121 7.21 -15.45 3.71
CA ASN A 121 6.45 -15.83 2.51
C ASN A 121 5.38 -14.79 2.13
N VAL A 122 5.73 -13.51 2.25
CA VAL A 122 4.86 -12.39 1.90
C VAL A 122 5.24 -11.86 0.53
N LYS A 123 4.24 -11.68 -0.32
CA LYS A 123 4.45 -11.19 -1.68
C LYS A 123 4.72 -9.69 -1.68
N MET A 124 5.74 -9.28 -2.42
CA MET A 124 5.91 -7.90 -2.83
C MET A 124 5.31 -7.72 -4.21
N GLY A 125 4.55 -6.64 -4.42
CA GLY A 125 3.85 -6.39 -5.68
C GLY A 125 4.28 -5.11 -6.36
N PHE A 126 4.61 -4.08 -5.57
CA PHE A 126 4.78 -2.74 -6.10
C PHE A 126 5.93 -2.00 -5.45
N LEU A 127 6.57 -1.14 -6.25
CA LEU A 127 7.53 -0.13 -5.85
C LEU A 127 7.02 1.23 -6.31
N THR A 128 7.04 2.22 -5.43
CA THR A 128 6.64 3.59 -5.77
C THR A 128 7.48 4.62 -5.01
N GLY A 129 7.82 5.72 -5.67
CA GLY A 129 8.72 6.68 -5.04
C GLY A 129 8.98 7.94 -5.85
N SER A 130 8.28 8.19 -6.92
CA SER A 130 8.42 9.46 -7.62
C SER A 130 7.34 10.44 -7.18
N LYS A 131 7.68 11.74 -7.14
CA LYS A 131 6.72 12.82 -6.94
C LYS A 131 5.84 13.05 -8.17
N THR A 132 6.16 12.43 -9.30
CA THR A 132 5.38 12.49 -10.53
C THR A 132 4.46 11.29 -10.62
N ILE A 133 3.21 11.50 -11.03
CA ILE A 133 2.20 10.43 -11.14
C ILE A 133 2.58 9.42 -12.22
N LEU A 134 3.15 9.90 -13.33
CA LEU A 134 3.58 9.07 -14.45
C LEU A 134 4.97 8.50 -14.18
N GLY A 135 5.09 7.18 -14.22
CA GLY A 135 6.35 6.49 -14.03
C GLY A 135 6.75 6.26 -12.56
N SER A 136 5.87 6.62 -11.62
CA SER A 136 6.14 6.47 -10.18
C SER A 136 5.81 5.10 -9.61
N LEU A 137 5.22 4.21 -10.39
CA LEU A 137 4.81 2.88 -9.98
C LEU A 137 5.51 1.84 -10.87
N ALA A 138 6.23 0.93 -10.24
CA ALA A 138 6.81 -0.24 -10.88
C ALA A 138 6.26 -1.52 -10.23
N LEU A 139 6.09 -2.56 -11.04
CA LEU A 139 5.85 -3.90 -10.52
C LEU A 139 7.16 -4.44 -9.96
N SER A 140 7.08 -5.18 -8.87
CA SER A 140 8.25 -5.80 -8.22
C SER A 140 8.68 -7.08 -8.93
N GLU A 141 8.89 -7.01 -10.23
CA GLU A 141 9.45 -8.11 -11.00
C GLU A 141 10.90 -8.37 -10.58
N PRO A 142 11.38 -9.63 -10.66
CA PRO A 142 12.73 -9.98 -10.23
C PRO A 142 13.82 -9.12 -10.88
N ASP A 143 13.70 -8.84 -12.16
CA ASP A 143 14.69 -8.02 -12.89
C ASP A 143 14.67 -6.55 -12.44
N VAL A 144 13.48 -6.00 -12.16
CA VAL A 144 13.33 -4.64 -11.62
C VAL A 144 13.99 -4.53 -10.25
N LEU A 145 13.80 -5.56 -9.41
CA LEU A 145 14.42 -5.61 -8.09
C LEU A 145 15.93 -5.81 -8.18
N ALA A 146 16.40 -6.69 -9.05
CA ALA A 146 17.83 -6.93 -9.26
C ALA A 146 18.51 -5.63 -9.69
N ASN A 147 18.01 -4.97 -10.73
CA ASN A 147 18.54 -3.69 -11.21
C ASN A 147 18.54 -2.60 -10.13
N HIS A 148 17.47 -2.55 -9.32
CA HIS A 148 17.40 -1.61 -8.20
C HIS A 148 18.45 -1.90 -7.14
N LEU A 149 18.70 -3.16 -6.81
CA LEU A 149 19.73 -3.56 -5.83
C LEU A 149 21.15 -3.39 -6.39
N GLU A 150 21.39 -3.68 -7.67
CA GLU A 150 22.69 -3.51 -8.33
C GLU A 150 23.12 -2.04 -8.35
N SER A 151 22.17 -1.11 -8.54
CA SER A 151 22.47 0.32 -8.52
C SER A 151 23.11 0.78 -7.20
N TYR A 152 22.86 0.10 -6.10
CA TYR A 152 23.49 0.41 -4.82
C TYR A 152 24.94 -0.02 -4.74
N LEU A 153 25.27 -1.16 -5.33
CA LEU A 153 26.64 -1.67 -5.32
C LEU A 153 27.56 -0.77 -6.15
N THR A 154 27.04 -0.19 -7.22
CA THR A 154 27.82 0.72 -8.08
C THR A 154 28.01 2.09 -7.44
N ASP A 155 27.04 2.60 -6.69
CA ASP A 155 27.14 3.90 -6.03
C ASP A 155 28.14 3.86 -4.84
N GLU A 156 28.17 2.77 -4.06
CA GLU A 156 29.09 2.62 -2.92
C GLU A 156 30.58 2.53 -3.36
N PHE A 157 30.85 2.06 -4.58
CA PHE A 157 32.21 1.96 -5.12
C PHE A 157 32.72 3.25 -5.80
N ASN A 158 31.84 4.21 -6.06
CA ASN A 158 32.22 5.47 -6.74
C ASN A 158 32.44 6.64 -5.77
N ASP A 159 32.17 6.46 -4.47
CA ASP A 159 32.36 7.47 -3.43
C ASP A 159 33.72 7.33 -2.68
N GLU A 160 34.62 6.47 -3.13
CA GLU A 160 36.06 6.41 -2.69
C GLU A 160 36.98 7.11 -3.72
#